data_09a9a8a48c64a48a73e1225f7964a358
#
_entry.id   09a9a8a48c64a48a73e1225f7964a358
#
_cell.length_a   1.000
_cell.length_b   1.000
_cell.length_c   1.000
_cell.angle_alpha   90.00
_cell.angle_beta   90.00
_cell.angle_gamma   90.00
#
_symmetry.space_group_name_H-M   'P 1'
#
loop_
_entity.id
_entity.type
_entity.pdbx_description
1 polymer ?
#
loop_
_entity_poly.entity_id
_entity_poly.type
_entity_poly.pdbx_seq_one_letter_code
_entity_poly.pdbx_strand_id
1 'polypeptide(L)'
;MFHLRLPARLESLNEFLKFVSDRSAESGFSSSRTKEIQLAVEEAVVNIVRHAYADSLGEIELRWMKGADPGQVAIEIEDAGVPFDVRSASAPNLQAGLGDRKVGGLGVFFIRQIADEVGHRREGDKNILTLTLGARKPSSRPGPSEAPRADDDLGFPLGSMTRETHKKGDVLFKAGDRADKMFYVARGSLKLPEIGKVVKEGEVVGEMGILSPFHVRTASAVCEEDLEAYTVDKEDVIRLFSRDSALAFRLVNLSIKRFIENLRAETEAKERIQSELRIAREIQISMLPRVFPPFPDRTEFDIFAVMEPAKEVGGDFYDFFFVDDKRLCVVIGDVSGKGVPAALFMAICKTLLKTEALRGLSPGDILDRVNRTLIPDNETMMFVTVFLLILNVETGEIRYSNGGHPPPLISAGPGWFEILDGPTGTVLGAVEGCSYTTTTRMLTPGDIVFLFTDGMSEAMNADQELFSDARLISRLGEETGKCATDLIRHMQAAVQAFADGTPPSDDMTMVALAFNGAARNVSAGP
;
A
#
# COMPACT_ATOMS: atom_id res chain seq x y z
N MET A 1 33.96 29.93 -0.06
CA MET A 1 33.15 29.27 0.96
C MET A 1 31.72 29.37 0.53
N PHE A 2 31.02 28.27 0.38
CA PHE A 2 29.59 28.19 0.06
C PHE A 2 28.88 27.53 1.23
N HIS A 3 27.65 27.92 1.53
CA HIS A 3 26.87 27.30 2.60
C HIS A 3 25.39 27.19 2.22
N LEU A 4 24.71 26.22 2.83
CA LEU A 4 23.29 25.97 2.71
C LEU A 4 22.76 25.59 4.08
N ARG A 5 21.70 26.31 4.54
CA ARG A 5 21.04 26.03 5.83
C ARG A 5 19.58 25.72 5.57
N LEU A 6 19.12 24.58 6.09
CA LEU A 6 17.76 24.07 5.91
C LEU A 6 17.26 23.43 7.22
N PRO A 7 15.93 23.31 7.39
CA PRO A 7 15.34 22.58 8.52
C PRO A 7 15.86 21.13 8.58
N ALA A 8 16.07 20.61 9.80
CA ALA A 8 16.53 19.25 10.06
C ALA A 8 15.37 18.24 9.88
N ARG A 9 15.00 17.94 8.64
CA ARG A 9 13.93 17.03 8.24
C ARG A 9 14.28 16.30 6.96
N LEU A 10 13.67 15.12 6.74
CA LEU A 10 13.99 14.27 5.57
C LEU A 10 13.63 14.94 4.23
N GLU A 11 12.61 15.79 4.19
CA GLU A 11 12.23 16.53 3.00
C GLU A 11 13.34 17.48 2.50
N SER A 12 14.20 17.98 3.40
CA SER A 12 15.34 18.86 3.06
C SER A 12 16.52 18.11 2.42
N LEU A 13 16.54 16.77 2.48
CA LEU A 13 17.66 15.94 2.03
C LEU A 13 18.00 16.15 0.55
N ASN A 14 16.99 16.19 -0.31
CA ASN A 14 17.18 16.38 -1.75
C ASN A 14 17.88 17.71 -2.08
N GLU A 15 17.62 18.77 -1.32
CA GLU A 15 18.24 20.08 -1.51
C GLU A 15 19.70 20.06 -1.06
N PHE A 16 20.03 19.37 0.05
CA PHE A 16 21.40 19.14 0.47
C PHE A 16 22.21 18.34 -0.57
N LEU A 17 21.64 17.25 -1.10
CA LEU A 17 22.29 16.41 -2.11
C LEU A 17 22.48 17.16 -3.43
N LYS A 18 21.54 18.01 -3.84
CA LYS A 18 21.69 18.87 -5.00
C LYS A 18 22.83 19.87 -4.81
N PHE A 19 22.88 20.55 -3.65
CA PHE A 19 23.97 21.47 -3.33
C PHE A 19 25.33 20.78 -3.40
N VAL A 20 25.46 19.57 -2.83
CA VAL A 20 26.69 18.77 -2.89
C VAL A 20 27.06 18.41 -4.33
N SER A 21 26.07 18.02 -5.15
CA SER A 21 26.29 17.71 -6.58
C SER A 21 26.85 18.89 -7.35
N ASP A 22 26.21 20.05 -7.20
CA ASP A 22 26.61 21.29 -7.91
C ASP A 22 28.02 21.72 -7.50
N ARG A 23 28.33 21.69 -6.20
CA ARG A 23 29.66 22.07 -5.68
C ARG A 23 30.75 21.06 -6.05
N SER A 24 30.42 19.77 -6.09
CA SER A 24 31.35 18.72 -6.54
C SER A 24 31.74 18.91 -8.01
N ALA A 25 30.77 19.19 -8.86
CA ALA A 25 31.00 19.44 -10.29
C ALA A 25 31.90 20.68 -10.51
N GLU A 26 31.63 21.78 -9.79
CA GLU A 26 32.46 23.00 -9.85
C GLU A 26 33.88 22.79 -9.30
N SER A 27 34.04 21.83 -8.36
CA SER A 27 35.34 21.48 -7.81
C SER A 27 36.12 20.49 -8.67
N GLY A 28 35.55 20.04 -9.80
CA GLY A 28 36.20 19.14 -10.77
C GLY A 28 36.21 17.66 -10.35
N PHE A 29 35.35 17.24 -9.45
CA PHE A 29 35.18 15.83 -9.10
C PHE A 29 34.50 15.05 -10.23
N SER A 30 34.93 13.79 -10.41
CA SER A 30 34.23 12.88 -11.35
C SER A 30 32.80 12.59 -10.89
N SER A 31 31.91 12.21 -11.83
CA SER A 31 30.53 11.82 -11.50
C SER A 31 30.46 10.68 -10.46
N SER A 32 31.40 9.72 -10.52
CA SER A 32 31.49 8.65 -9.52
C SER A 32 31.87 9.19 -8.14
N ARG A 33 32.87 10.09 -8.06
CA ARG A 33 33.30 10.68 -6.79
C ARG A 33 32.23 11.59 -6.20
N THR A 34 31.50 12.33 -7.03
CA THR A 34 30.34 13.13 -6.62
C THR A 34 29.27 12.28 -5.91
N LYS A 35 28.97 11.09 -6.46
CA LYS A 35 28.01 10.17 -5.84
C LYS A 35 28.48 9.61 -4.49
N GLU A 36 29.77 9.31 -4.37
CA GLU A 36 30.37 8.91 -3.09
C GLU A 36 30.24 10.02 -2.04
N ILE A 37 30.53 11.27 -2.42
CA ILE A 37 30.40 12.44 -1.54
C ILE A 37 28.93 12.66 -1.12
N GLN A 38 28.00 12.54 -2.07
CA GLN A 38 26.57 12.63 -1.78
C GLN A 38 26.14 11.58 -0.76
N LEU A 39 26.58 10.33 -0.90
CA LEU A 39 26.28 9.25 0.04
C LEU A 39 26.80 9.56 1.46
N ALA A 40 28.03 10.07 1.58
CA ALA A 40 28.58 10.41 2.89
C ALA A 40 27.80 11.55 3.58
N VAL A 41 27.36 12.55 2.80
CA VAL A 41 26.55 13.66 3.32
C VAL A 41 25.13 13.19 3.64
N GLU A 42 24.52 12.35 2.81
CA GLU A 42 23.21 11.73 3.06
C GLU A 42 23.20 11.00 4.40
N GLU A 43 24.16 10.10 4.63
CA GLU A 43 24.25 9.36 5.88
C GLU A 43 24.46 10.28 7.10
N ALA A 44 25.25 11.34 6.95
CA ALA A 44 25.45 12.31 8.02
C ALA A 44 24.15 13.08 8.34
N VAL A 45 23.46 13.60 7.32
CA VAL A 45 22.21 14.36 7.48
C VAL A 45 21.10 13.47 8.03
N VAL A 46 20.93 12.24 7.53
CA VAL A 46 19.93 11.28 8.03
C VAL A 46 20.18 10.93 9.49
N ASN A 47 21.44 10.73 9.88
CA ASN A 47 21.80 10.47 11.28
C ASN A 47 21.46 11.65 12.19
N ILE A 48 21.73 12.88 11.76
CA ILE A 48 21.36 14.09 12.51
C ILE A 48 19.84 14.20 12.66
N VAL A 49 19.09 14.06 11.57
CA VAL A 49 17.62 14.15 11.60
C VAL A 49 17.02 13.10 12.54
N ARG A 50 17.51 11.85 12.50
CA ARG A 50 16.92 10.74 13.28
C ARG A 50 17.33 10.75 14.76
N HIS A 51 18.54 11.21 15.07
CA HIS A 51 19.11 11.03 16.40
C HIS A 51 19.36 12.33 17.16
N ALA A 52 19.55 13.45 16.46
CA ALA A 52 19.80 14.75 17.11
C ALA A 52 18.50 15.54 17.34
N TYR A 53 17.46 15.30 16.55
CA TYR A 53 16.20 16.05 16.57
C TYR A 53 14.95 15.18 16.56
N ALA A 54 14.96 13.99 17.18
CA ALA A 54 13.87 13.01 17.13
C ALA A 54 12.48 13.61 17.48
N ASP A 55 12.43 14.63 18.36
CA ASP A 55 11.19 15.26 18.85
C ASP A 55 11.21 16.80 18.80
N SER A 56 12.16 17.43 18.09
CA SER A 56 12.31 18.89 18.07
C SER A 56 12.59 19.43 16.66
N LEU A 57 12.21 20.69 16.44
CA LEU A 57 12.58 21.41 15.22
C LEU A 57 14.01 21.94 15.35
N GLY A 58 14.88 21.59 14.40
CA GLY A 58 16.24 22.08 14.31
C GLY A 58 16.62 22.50 12.90
N GLU A 59 17.82 22.99 12.73
CA GLU A 59 18.40 23.35 11.44
C GLU A 59 19.74 22.63 11.27
N ILE A 60 20.06 22.30 10.02
CA ILE A 60 21.37 21.80 9.60
C ILE A 60 21.98 22.80 8.66
N GLU A 61 23.23 23.21 8.93
CA GLU A 61 24.02 24.04 8.03
C GLU A 61 25.16 23.22 7.41
N LEU A 62 25.21 23.18 6.09
CA LEU A 62 26.24 22.53 5.30
C LEU A 62 27.14 23.59 4.69
N ARG A 63 28.46 23.51 4.98
CA ARG A 63 29.46 24.44 4.46
C ARG A 63 30.44 23.70 3.57
N TRP A 64 30.65 24.24 2.36
CA TRP A 64 31.60 23.73 1.40
C TRP A 64 32.82 24.66 1.32
N MET A 65 34.02 24.12 1.60
CA MET A 65 35.26 24.87 1.69
C MET A 65 36.36 24.20 0.86
N LYS A 66 37.39 24.98 0.48
CA LYS A 66 38.62 24.41 -0.06
C LYS A 66 39.38 23.69 1.06
N GLY A 67 39.88 22.49 0.79
CA GLY A 67 40.77 21.77 1.71
C GLY A 67 42.17 22.37 1.79
N ALA A 68 43.00 21.79 2.63
CA ALA A 68 44.39 22.23 2.82
C ALA A 68 45.25 21.96 1.59
N ASP A 69 45.00 20.86 0.87
CA ASP A 69 45.79 20.45 -0.30
C ASP A 69 45.06 20.83 -1.62
N PRO A 70 45.83 21.06 -2.71
CA PRO A 70 45.24 21.29 -4.03
C PRO A 70 44.38 20.10 -4.48
N GLY A 71 43.11 20.40 -4.81
CA GLY A 71 42.13 19.39 -5.23
C GLY A 71 41.39 18.70 -4.07
N GLN A 72 41.60 19.13 -2.83
CA GLN A 72 40.80 18.75 -1.67
C GLN A 72 39.70 19.75 -1.38
N VAL A 73 38.60 19.24 -0.86
CA VAL A 73 37.50 20.02 -0.27
C VAL A 73 37.20 19.56 1.15
N ALA A 74 36.72 20.47 1.97
CA ALA A 74 36.21 20.17 3.29
C ALA A 74 34.71 20.50 3.32
N ILE A 75 33.91 19.56 3.80
CA ILE A 75 32.49 19.75 4.02
C ILE A 75 32.24 19.75 5.53
N GLU A 76 31.76 20.86 6.07
CA GLU A 76 31.30 20.91 7.45
C GLU A 76 29.80 20.80 7.50
N ILE A 77 29.31 19.94 8.41
CA ILE A 77 27.90 19.75 8.70
C ILE A 77 27.69 20.14 10.16
N GLU A 78 26.96 21.24 10.38
CA GLU A 78 26.70 21.83 11.68
C GLU A 78 25.26 21.61 12.09
N ASP A 79 25.04 21.16 13.32
CA ASP A 79 23.72 21.04 13.95
C ASP A 79 23.79 21.43 15.44
N ALA A 80 22.65 21.80 16.04
CA ALA A 80 22.51 22.16 17.45
C ALA A 80 21.75 21.10 18.26
N GLY A 81 21.76 19.87 17.80
CA GLY A 81 21.05 18.76 18.47
C GLY A 81 21.84 18.10 19.60
N VAL A 82 21.37 16.93 20.02
CA VAL A 82 21.99 16.15 21.08
C VAL A 82 23.47 15.85 20.72
N PRO A 83 24.43 15.96 21.67
CA PRO A 83 25.83 15.64 21.39
C PRO A 83 26.01 14.23 20.87
N PHE A 84 26.63 14.10 19.70
CA PHE A 84 26.96 12.81 19.11
C PHE A 84 28.33 12.86 18.45
N ASP A 85 29.26 12.00 18.89
CA ASP A 85 30.58 11.87 18.28
C ASP A 85 30.63 10.67 17.33
N VAL A 86 30.64 10.97 16.04
CA VAL A 86 30.75 9.97 14.95
C VAL A 86 31.99 9.08 15.11
N ARG A 87 33.06 9.56 15.79
CA ARG A 87 34.30 8.80 16.01
C ARG A 87 34.16 7.76 17.11
N SER A 88 33.26 7.98 18.08
CA SER A 88 33.04 7.06 19.21
C SER A 88 32.10 5.89 18.85
N ALA A 89 31.43 5.94 17.71
CA ALA A 89 30.60 4.85 17.24
C ALA A 89 31.50 3.62 16.92
N SER A 90 31.31 2.56 17.70
CA SER A 90 32.00 1.28 17.46
C SER A 90 31.67 0.75 16.08
N ALA A 91 32.67 0.24 15.36
CA ALA A 91 32.42 -0.47 14.10
C ALA A 91 31.35 -1.56 14.35
N PRO A 92 30.38 -1.71 13.45
CA PRO A 92 29.35 -2.72 13.62
C PRO A 92 30.03 -4.09 13.78
N ASN A 93 29.71 -4.81 14.86
CA ASN A 93 30.19 -6.17 15.04
C ASN A 93 29.46 -7.07 14.03
N LEU A 94 30.09 -7.27 12.88
CA LEU A 94 29.54 -8.08 11.78
C LEU A 94 29.43 -9.58 12.14
N GLN A 95 29.97 -10.00 13.31
CA GLN A 95 29.94 -11.39 13.80
C GLN A 95 28.88 -11.65 14.88
N ALA A 96 28.19 -10.63 15.39
CA ALA A 96 27.15 -10.83 16.40
C ALA A 96 25.85 -11.36 15.79
N GLY A 97 25.18 -12.28 16.49
CA GLY A 97 23.87 -12.82 16.12
C GLY A 97 22.78 -11.75 16.04
N LEU A 98 21.72 -11.98 15.26
CA LEU A 98 20.64 -11.02 14.93
C LEU A 98 19.95 -10.38 16.15
N GLY A 99 19.93 -11.05 17.31
CA GLY A 99 19.33 -10.54 18.56
C GLY A 99 20.20 -9.53 19.32
N ASP A 100 21.51 -9.51 19.07
CA ASP A 100 22.47 -8.68 19.79
C ASP A 100 23.01 -7.48 18.96
N ARG A 101 22.53 -7.30 17.73
CA ARG A 101 22.92 -6.18 16.88
C ARG A 101 22.15 -4.93 17.27
N LYS A 102 22.83 -3.94 17.82
CA LYS A 102 22.28 -2.58 17.90
C LYS A 102 21.98 -2.09 16.48
N VAL A 103 20.75 -1.70 16.22
CA VAL A 103 20.35 -1.04 14.98
C VAL A 103 21.12 0.29 14.90
N GLY A 104 22.01 0.43 13.91
CA GLY A 104 22.84 1.63 13.68
C GLY A 104 24.34 1.30 13.60
N GLY A 105 25.09 2.06 12.79
CA GLY A 105 26.55 1.94 12.63
C GLY A 105 27.05 1.78 11.20
N LEU A 106 26.22 1.37 10.25
CA LEU A 106 26.57 1.27 8.82
C LEU A 106 26.83 2.66 8.21
N GLY A 107 26.05 3.68 8.54
CA GLY A 107 26.21 5.03 8.03
C GLY A 107 27.53 5.66 8.45
N VAL A 108 27.91 5.52 9.72
CA VAL A 108 29.21 5.99 10.23
C VAL A 108 30.39 5.25 9.56
N PHE A 109 30.23 3.98 9.27
CA PHE A 109 31.22 3.20 8.53
C PHE A 109 31.42 3.75 7.11
N PHE A 110 30.33 4.07 6.38
CA PHE A 110 30.41 4.67 5.04
C PHE A 110 31.06 6.05 5.06
N ILE A 111 30.71 6.93 6.00
CA ILE A 111 31.34 8.24 6.14
C ILE A 111 32.85 8.10 6.26
N ARG A 112 33.34 7.17 7.10
CA ARG A 112 34.76 6.91 7.29
C ARG A 112 35.48 6.30 6.08
N GLN A 113 34.77 5.54 5.24
CA GLN A 113 35.34 4.93 4.04
C GLN A 113 35.44 5.91 2.87
N ILE A 114 34.52 6.87 2.80
CA ILE A 114 34.41 7.82 1.70
C ILE A 114 35.28 9.05 1.93
N ALA A 115 35.29 9.58 3.15
CA ALA A 115 36.14 10.73 3.50
C ALA A 115 37.60 10.30 3.71
N ASP A 116 38.54 11.13 3.24
CA ASP A 116 39.97 10.92 3.50
C ASP A 116 40.29 11.18 4.97
N GLU A 117 39.54 12.13 5.59
CA GLU A 117 39.64 12.43 7.02
C GLU A 117 38.26 12.83 7.55
N VAL A 118 37.90 12.35 8.75
CA VAL A 118 36.68 12.69 9.46
C VAL A 118 36.99 13.37 10.78
N GLY A 119 36.66 14.65 10.87
CA GLY A 119 36.79 15.44 12.09
C GLY A 119 35.43 15.62 12.78
N HIS A 120 35.46 15.67 14.11
CA HIS A 120 34.29 16.06 14.89
C HIS A 120 34.73 16.99 16.01
N ARG A 121 34.03 18.10 16.18
CA ARG A 121 34.20 19.04 17.30
C ARG A 121 32.87 19.58 17.78
N ARG A 122 32.83 19.99 19.02
CA ARG A 122 31.68 20.68 19.59
C ARG A 122 32.06 22.11 19.96
N GLU A 123 31.30 23.08 19.50
CA GLU A 123 31.48 24.49 19.79
C GLU A 123 30.19 25.06 20.43
N GLY A 124 30.25 25.27 21.75
CA GLY A 124 29.04 25.67 22.51
C GLY A 124 27.98 24.57 22.50
N ASP A 125 26.83 24.87 21.94
CA ASP A 125 25.69 23.97 21.77
C ASP A 125 25.68 23.23 20.42
N LYS A 126 26.67 23.50 19.52
CA LYS A 126 26.71 22.98 18.15
C LYS A 126 27.64 21.80 17.99
N ASN A 127 27.18 20.78 17.30
CA ASN A 127 28.01 19.69 16.77
C ASN A 127 28.52 20.10 15.38
N ILE A 128 29.77 19.88 15.08
CA ILE A 128 30.38 20.16 13.78
C ILE A 128 31.11 18.93 13.31
N LEU A 129 30.57 18.26 12.28
CA LEU A 129 31.20 17.16 11.57
C LEU A 129 31.94 17.70 10.36
N THR A 130 33.25 17.39 10.22
CA THR A 130 34.08 17.80 9.10
C THR A 130 34.48 16.58 8.29
N LEU A 131 34.18 16.60 6.99
CA LEU A 131 34.57 15.58 6.02
C LEU A 131 35.57 16.18 5.06
N THR A 132 36.81 15.69 5.07
CA THR A 132 37.87 16.09 4.11
C THR A 132 37.90 15.10 2.96
N LEU A 133 37.82 15.59 1.72
CA LEU A 133 37.63 14.80 0.51
C LEU A 133 38.54 15.29 -0.61
N GLY A 134 39.39 14.41 -1.13
CA GLY A 134 40.26 14.70 -2.28
C GLY A 134 39.82 13.97 -3.55
N ALA A 135 40.35 14.40 -4.69
CA ALA A 135 40.32 13.59 -5.89
C ALA A 135 41.22 12.37 -5.64
N ARG A 136 40.62 11.16 -5.52
CA ARG A 136 41.41 9.94 -5.42
C ARG A 136 42.38 9.87 -6.61
N LYS A 137 43.69 9.93 -6.37
CA LYS A 137 44.68 9.61 -7.41
C LYS A 137 44.41 8.16 -7.83
N PRO A 138 44.42 7.83 -9.13
CA PRO A 138 44.42 6.43 -9.53
C PRO A 138 45.62 5.77 -8.84
N SER A 139 45.34 4.73 -8.04
CA SER A 139 46.39 3.97 -7.35
C SER A 139 47.45 3.55 -8.40
N SER A 140 48.71 3.91 -8.16
CA SER A 140 49.83 3.51 -8.97
C SER A 140 49.86 1.99 -9.08
N ARG A 141 49.55 1.48 -10.28
CA ARG A 141 49.71 0.06 -10.63
C ARG A 141 51.20 -0.32 -10.53
N PRO A 142 51.55 -1.51 -10.01
CA PRO A 142 52.87 -2.10 -10.25
C PRO A 142 53.03 -2.36 -11.75
N GLY A 143 54.28 -2.24 -12.23
CA GLY A 143 54.67 -2.23 -13.63
C GLY A 143 54.29 -3.47 -14.46
N PRO A 144 54.47 -3.41 -15.78
CA PRO A 144 53.79 -4.26 -16.74
C PRO A 144 54.44 -5.66 -16.79
N SER A 145 53.69 -6.66 -16.40
CA SER A 145 53.91 -8.02 -16.84
C SER A 145 52.57 -8.54 -17.36
N GLU A 146 52.52 -8.72 -18.68
CA GLU A 146 51.48 -9.29 -19.50
C GLU A 146 50.13 -8.56 -19.50
N ALA A 147 49.78 -8.02 -20.66
CA ALA A 147 48.51 -7.36 -20.92
C ALA A 147 47.35 -8.32 -20.61
N PRO A 148 46.44 -7.98 -19.66
CA PRO A 148 45.17 -8.65 -19.58
C PRO A 148 44.33 -8.22 -20.79
N ARG A 149 43.66 -9.18 -21.41
CA ARG A 149 42.65 -8.93 -22.43
C ARG A 149 41.62 -7.94 -21.86
N ALA A 150 41.36 -6.89 -22.61
CA ALA A 150 40.27 -5.97 -22.37
C ALA A 150 39.00 -6.76 -22.07
N ASP A 151 38.26 -6.32 -21.02
CA ASP A 151 36.87 -6.59 -20.70
C ASP A 151 36.55 -7.23 -19.34
N ASP A 152 37.35 -6.97 -18.32
CA ASP A 152 37.00 -7.40 -16.96
C ASP A 152 36.86 -6.17 -16.02
N ASP A 153 35.71 -5.52 -16.08
CA ASP A 153 35.40 -4.32 -15.28
C ASP A 153 35.42 -4.57 -13.76
N LEU A 154 35.36 -5.82 -13.33
CA LEU A 154 35.35 -6.22 -11.91
C LEU A 154 36.73 -6.68 -11.40
N GLY A 155 37.67 -7.07 -12.29
CA GLY A 155 39.03 -7.46 -11.90
C GLY A 155 39.11 -8.77 -11.11
N PHE A 156 38.26 -9.76 -11.48
CA PHE A 156 38.31 -11.08 -10.86
C PHE A 156 39.54 -11.88 -11.27
N PRO A 157 40.17 -12.60 -10.34
CA PRO A 157 41.30 -13.49 -10.65
C PRO A 157 40.79 -14.81 -11.27
N LEU A 158 40.36 -14.77 -12.52
CA LEU A 158 39.75 -15.91 -13.23
C LEU A 158 40.60 -17.18 -13.21
N GLY A 159 41.94 -17.06 -13.10
CA GLY A 159 42.86 -18.18 -13.05
C GLY A 159 42.75 -19.08 -11.81
N SER A 160 42.07 -18.64 -10.76
CA SER A 160 41.83 -19.41 -9.52
C SER A 160 40.40 -19.89 -9.37
N MET A 161 39.54 -19.66 -10.37
CA MET A 161 38.13 -20.01 -10.35
C MET A 161 37.84 -21.29 -11.12
N THR A 162 36.78 -21.99 -10.75
CA THR A 162 36.31 -23.18 -11.47
C THR A 162 35.41 -22.77 -12.63
N ARG A 163 35.72 -23.23 -13.86
CA ARG A 163 34.92 -22.98 -15.04
C ARG A 163 33.80 -23.99 -15.12
N GLU A 164 32.57 -23.55 -15.30
CA GLU A 164 31.36 -24.35 -15.53
C GLU A 164 30.68 -23.94 -16.84
N THR A 165 30.04 -24.91 -17.51
CA THR A 165 29.25 -24.66 -18.73
C THR A 165 27.86 -25.25 -18.56
N HIS A 166 26.85 -24.48 -18.96
CA HIS A 166 25.43 -24.86 -18.86
C HIS A 166 24.72 -24.61 -20.17
N LYS A 167 23.67 -25.36 -20.44
CA LYS A 167 22.86 -25.21 -21.64
C LYS A 167 21.72 -24.24 -21.44
N LYS A 168 21.24 -23.64 -22.53
CA LYS A 168 20.00 -22.85 -22.52
C LYS A 168 18.88 -23.64 -21.85
N GLY A 169 18.19 -23.00 -20.88
CA GLY A 169 17.13 -23.60 -20.09
C GLY A 169 17.57 -24.25 -18.78
N ASP A 170 18.88 -24.47 -18.57
CA ASP A 170 19.38 -25.00 -17.31
C ASP A 170 19.13 -24.03 -16.17
N VAL A 171 18.79 -24.56 -15.00
CA VAL A 171 18.62 -23.78 -13.77
C VAL A 171 19.89 -23.89 -12.95
N LEU A 172 20.63 -22.79 -12.76
CA LEU A 172 21.83 -22.75 -11.94
C LEU A 172 21.54 -22.93 -10.46
N PHE A 173 20.48 -22.26 -9.99
CA PHE A 173 19.98 -22.35 -8.62
C PHE A 173 18.55 -21.80 -8.55
N LYS A 174 17.81 -22.16 -7.51
CA LYS A 174 16.45 -21.70 -7.24
C LYS A 174 16.40 -20.77 -6.05
N ALA A 175 15.41 -19.87 -6.01
CA ALA A 175 15.11 -19.08 -4.84
C ALA A 175 14.89 -19.99 -3.62
N GLY A 176 15.49 -19.63 -2.46
CA GLY A 176 15.44 -20.44 -1.25
C GLY A 176 16.55 -21.50 -1.13
N ASP A 177 17.26 -21.85 -2.21
CA ASP A 177 18.40 -22.77 -2.14
C ASP A 177 19.53 -22.17 -1.26
N ARG A 178 20.39 -23.04 -0.72
CA ARG A 178 21.57 -22.62 -0.01
C ARG A 178 22.56 -21.93 -0.95
N ALA A 179 23.06 -20.76 -0.56
CA ALA A 179 24.04 -19.98 -1.31
C ALA A 179 25.46 -20.33 -0.85
N ASP A 180 26.13 -21.22 -1.55
CA ASP A 180 27.48 -21.70 -1.27
C ASP A 180 28.53 -21.19 -2.26
N LYS A 181 28.13 -20.76 -3.45
CA LYS A 181 28.98 -20.21 -4.50
C LYS A 181 28.31 -19.07 -5.25
N MET A 182 29.08 -18.20 -5.88
CA MET A 182 28.65 -17.18 -6.83
C MET A 182 29.21 -17.46 -8.21
N PHE A 183 28.63 -16.85 -9.24
CA PHE A 183 28.98 -17.07 -10.62
C PHE A 183 29.34 -15.75 -11.30
N TYR A 184 30.43 -15.74 -12.01
CA TYR A 184 30.81 -14.69 -12.95
C TYR A 184 30.47 -15.18 -14.38
N VAL A 185 29.65 -14.43 -15.10
CA VAL A 185 29.22 -14.79 -16.46
C VAL A 185 30.32 -14.40 -17.44
N ALA A 186 31.03 -15.38 -17.97
CA ALA A 186 32.09 -15.18 -18.96
C ALA A 186 31.53 -15.10 -20.39
N ARG A 187 30.42 -15.80 -20.67
CA ARG A 187 29.73 -15.78 -21.96
C ARG A 187 28.29 -16.25 -21.79
N GLY A 188 27.35 -15.62 -22.54
CA GLY A 188 25.93 -15.94 -22.49
C GLY A 188 25.15 -15.04 -21.55
N SER A 189 23.93 -15.45 -21.19
CA SER A 189 23.05 -14.67 -20.32
C SER A 189 22.17 -15.55 -19.44
N LEU A 190 21.78 -15.01 -18.29
CA LEU A 190 20.92 -15.62 -17.28
C LEU A 190 19.70 -14.74 -17.04
N LYS A 191 18.53 -15.33 -16.91
CA LYS A 191 17.32 -14.66 -16.43
C LYS A 191 17.08 -14.93 -14.95
N LEU A 192 16.69 -13.91 -14.23
CA LEU A 192 16.22 -13.99 -12.85
C LEU A 192 14.69 -13.74 -12.85
N PRO A 193 13.86 -14.82 -12.95
CA PRO A 193 12.43 -14.69 -13.22
C PRO A 193 11.66 -13.85 -12.19
N GLU A 194 11.99 -13.99 -10.90
CA GLU A 194 11.26 -13.34 -9.80
C GLU A 194 11.45 -11.81 -9.80
N ILE A 195 12.57 -11.33 -10.35
CA ILE A 195 12.89 -9.89 -10.39
C ILE A 195 12.91 -9.32 -11.81
N GLY A 196 12.59 -10.15 -12.82
CA GLY A 196 12.51 -9.73 -14.22
C GLY A 196 13.83 -9.26 -14.85
N LYS A 197 14.98 -9.59 -14.23
CA LYS A 197 16.30 -9.11 -14.64
C LYS A 197 17.05 -10.15 -15.48
N VAL A 198 17.83 -9.66 -16.44
CA VAL A 198 18.79 -10.46 -17.22
C VAL A 198 20.20 -10.09 -16.77
N VAL A 199 21.01 -11.09 -16.41
CA VAL A 199 22.44 -10.98 -16.09
C VAL A 199 23.22 -11.36 -17.33
N LYS A 200 24.12 -10.49 -17.76
CA LYS A 200 24.88 -10.62 -19.02
C LYS A 200 26.35 -10.92 -18.77
N GLU A 201 27.07 -11.14 -19.88
CA GLU A 201 28.53 -11.27 -19.90
C GLU A 201 29.21 -10.12 -19.14
N GLY A 202 30.22 -10.44 -18.31
CA GLY A 202 30.92 -9.49 -17.43
C GLY A 202 30.25 -9.26 -16.08
N GLU A 203 29.06 -9.79 -15.83
CA GLU A 203 28.31 -9.59 -14.59
C GLU A 203 28.41 -10.80 -13.65
N VAL A 204 28.09 -10.56 -12.37
CA VAL A 204 28.10 -11.56 -11.29
C VAL A 204 26.67 -11.86 -10.88
N VAL A 205 26.41 -13.13 -10.50
CA VAL A 205 25.13 -13.56 -9.94
C VAL A 205 25.31 -14.48 -8.74
N GLY A 206 24.38 -14.43 -7.78
CA GLY A 206 24.41 -15.25 -6.57
C GLY A 206 25.25 -14.68 -5.43
N GLU A 207 25.86 -13.51 -5.62
CA GLU A 207 26.65 -12.78 -4.62
C GLU A 207 25.79 -12.34 -3.42
N MET A 208 24.53 -11.94 -3.66
CA MET A 208 23.62 -11.51 -2.61
C MET A 208 23.35 -12.61 -1.59
N GLY A 209 23.20 -13.85 -2.05
CA GLY A 209 22.99 -14.99 -1.16
C GLY A 209 24.22 -15.30 -0.30
N ILE A 210 25.44 -15.17 -0.86
CA ILE A 210 26.71 -15.38 -0.11
C ILE A 210 26.92 -14.27 0.93
N LEU A 211 26.64 -13.02 0.56
CA LEU A 211 26.81 -11.85 1.43
C LEU A 211 25.68 -11.71 2.46
N SER A 212 24.54 -12.38 2.23
CA SER A 212 23.43 -12.40 3.17
C SER A 212 23.75 -13.21 4.43
N PRO A 213 23.31 -12.77 5.61
CA PRO A 213 23.46 -13.53 6.84
C PRO A 213 22.68 -14.86 6.83
N PHE A 214 21.67 -14.98 5.98
CA PHE A 214 20.84 -16.19 5.87
C PHE A 214 21.41 -17.25 4.93
N HIS A 215 22.38 -16.88 4.08
CA HIS A 215 23.04 -17.74 3.10
C HIS A 215 22.06 -18.52 2.21
N VAL A 216 20.98 -17.87 1.76
CA VAL A 216 19.97 -18.43 0.83
C VAL A 216 19.91 -17.60 -0.44
N ARG A 217 19.53 -18.25 -1.55
CA ARG A 217 19.30 -17.60 -2.84
C ARG A 217 18.08 -16.70 -2.76
N THR A 218 18.21 -15.46 -3.16
CA THR A 218 17.12 -14.48 -3.17
C THR A 218 16.26 -14.54 -4.43
N ALA A 219 16.76 -15.16 -5.49
CA ALA A 219 16.05 -15.38 -6.76
C ALA A 219 16.58 -16.66 -7.43
N SER A 220 15.82 -17.21 -8.38
CA SER A 220 16.27 -18.28 -9.25
C SER A 220 17.10 -17.72 -10.41
N ALA A 221 18.04 -18.52 -10.95
CA ALA A 221 18.83 -18.17 -12.12
C ALA A 221 18.70 -19.25 -13.19
N VAL A 222 18.19 -18.86 -14.38
CA VAL A 222 17.92 -19.74 -15.52
C VAL A 222 18.69 -19.27 -16.74
N CYS A 223 19.37 -20.17 -17.44
CA CYS A 223 20.13 -19.84 -18.64
C CYS A 223 19.20 -19.45 -19.81
N GLU A 224 19.31 -18.22 -20.32
CA GLU A 224 18.61 -17.79 -21.53
C GLU A 224 19.34 -18.23 -22.81
N GLU A 225 20.64 -18.44 -22.70
CA GLU A 225 21.55 -18.91 -23.76
C GLU A 225 22.49 -19.99 -23.20
N ASP A 226 23.29 -20.62 -24.04
CA ASP A 226 24.40 -21.46 -23.59
C ASP A 226 25.37 -20.61 -22.79
N LEU A 227 25.64 -21.00 -21.56
CA LEU A 227 26.37 -20.22 -20.57
C LEU A 227 27.76 -20.80 -20.33
N GLU A 228 28.73 -19.92 -20.26
CA GLU A 228 30.04 -20.18 -19.68
C GLU A 228 30.20 -19.27 -18.46
N ALA A 229 30.42 -19.85 -17.30
CA ALA A 229 30.58 -19.10 -16.06
C ALA A 229 31.80 -19.58 -15.26
N TYR A 230 32.38 -18.67 -14.48
CA TYR A 230 33.37 -19.00 -13.47
C TYR A 230 32.74 -18.96 -12.10
N THR A 231 32.99 -19.99 -11.29
CA THR A 231 32.42 -20.09 -9.94
C THR A 231 33.46 -19.84 -8.88
N VAL A 232 33.04 -19.18 -7.80
CA VAL A 232 33.82 -18.93 -6.60
C VAL A 232 33.02 -19.41 -5.39
N ASP A 233 33.61 -20.32 -4.62
CA ASP A 233 32.98 -20.80 -3.40
C ASP A 233 33.02 -19.72 -2.30
N LYS A 234 32.07 -19.77 -1.38
CA LYS A 234 31.94 -18.82 -0.27
C LYS A 234 33.24 -18.61 0.50
N GLU A 235 33.98 -19.69 0.76
CA GLU A 235 35.23 -19.62 1.50
C GLU A 235 36.32 -18.87 0.73
N ASP A 236 36.36 -19.04 -0.58
CA ASP A 236 37.29 -18.35 -1.47
C ASP A 236 36.89 -16.87 -1.64
N VAL A 237 35.60 -16.54 -1.65
CA VAL A 237 35.15 -15.15 -1.60
C VAL A 237 35.66 -14.45 -0.34
N ILE A 238 35.57 -15.10 0.83
CA ILE A 238 36.06 -14.55 2.10
C ILE A 238 37.61 -14.35 2.05
N ARG A 239 38.33 -15.32 1.49
CA ARG A 239 39.79 -15.20 1.30
C ARG A 239 40.16 -14.08 0.32
N LEU A 240 39.38 -13.95 -0.77
CA LEU A 240 39.56 -12.87 -1.75
C LEU A 240 39.36 -11.50 -1.11
N PHE A 241 38.32 -11.35 -0.28
CA PHE A 241 38.06 -10.12 0.46
C PHE A 241 39.20 -9.74 1.42
N SER A 242 39.84 -10.72 2.03
CA SER A 242 40.98 -10.51 2.92
C SER A 242 42.25 -10.08 2.17
N ARG A 243 42.39 -10.44 0.87
CA ARG A 243 43.56 -10.13 0.03
C ARG A 243 43.36 -8.88 -0.83
N ASP A 244 42.16 -8.64 -1.33
CA ASP A 244 41.81 -7.49 -2.18
C ASP A 244 40.60 -6.77 -1.65
N SER A 245 40.82 -5.80 -0.78
CA SER A 245 39.76 -4.97 -0.20
C SER A 245 39.04 -4.12 -1.24
N ALA A 246 39.68 -3.81 -2.38
CA ALA A 246 39.04 -3.03 -3.45
C ALA A 246 38.03 -3.87 -4.22
N LEU A 247 38.31 -5.15 -4.45
CA LEU A 247 37.36 -6.09 -5.04
C LEU A 247 36.18 -6.35 -4.10
N ALA A 248 36.45 -6.54 -2.80
CA ALA A 248 35.40 -6.68 -1.78
C ALA A 248 34.47 -5.48 -1.78
N PHE A 249 34.99 -4.28 -1.83
CA PHE A 249 34.25 -3.03 -1.86
C PHE A 249 33.37 -2.92 -3.13
N ARG A 250 33.90 -3.28 -4.31
CA ARG A 250 33.13 -3.29 -5.56
C ARG A 250 31.95 -4.24 -5.52
N LEU A 251 32.13 -5.46 -5.00
CA LEU A 251 31.07 -6.46 -4.88
C LEU A 251 29.98 -6.04 -3.91
N VAL A 252 30.35 -5.51 -2.75
CA VAL A 252 29.39 -4.99 -1.76
C VAL A 252 28.59 -3.84 -2.36
N ASN A 253 29.25 -2.88 -3.04
CA ASN A 253 28.55 -1.79 -3.70
C ASN A 253 27.61 -2.27 -4.81
N LEU A 254 28.02 -3.26 -5.61
CA LEU A 254 27.17 -3.85 -6.63
C LEU A 254 25.92 -4.48 -6.00
N SER A 255 26.09 -5.22 -4.91
CA SER A 255 24.98 -5.85 -4.18
C SER A 255 24.03 -4.81 -3.57
N ILE A 256 24.57 -3.75 -2.97
CA ILE A 256 23.77 -2.64 -2.41
C ILE A 256 23.01 -1.94 -3.53
N LYS A 257 23.65 -1.62 -4.64
CA LYS A 257 23.01 -0.98 -5.79
C LYS A 257 21.85 -1.83 -6.30
N ARG A 258 22.05 -3.13 -6.50
CA ARG A 258 21.00 -4.06 -6.93
C ARG A 258 19.86 -4.15 -5.94
N PHE A 259 20.16 -4.18 -4.64
CA PHE A 259 19.15 -4.18 -3.59
C PHE A 259 18.28 -2.92 -3.62
N ILE A 260 18.89 -1.74 -3.76
CA ILE A 260 18.17 -0.47 -3.88
C ILE A 260 17.32 -0.42 -5.15
N GLU A 261 17.85 -0.88 -6.29
CA GLU A 261 17.10 -0.95 -7.56
C GLU A 261 15.86 -1.86 -7.43
N ASN A 262 16.01 -3.02 -6.78
CA ASN A 262 14.88 -3.94 -6.55
C ASN A 262 13.82 -3.33 -5.62
N LEU A 263 14.24 -2.69 -4.51
CA LEU A 263 13.32 -2.01 -3.60
C LEU A 263 12.56 -0.88 -4.29
N ARG A 264 13.22 -0.10 -5.14
CA ARG A 264 12.57 0.98 -5.90
C ARG A 264 11.54 0.41 -6.88
N ALA A 265 11.89 -0.62 -7.64
CA ALA A 265 10.97 -1.26 -8.57
C ALA A 265 9.74 -1.84 -7.86
N GLU A 266 9.90 -2.46 -6.69
CA GLU A 266 8.80 -2.96 -5.87
C GLU A 266 7.91 -1.83 -5.34
N THR A 267 8.53 -0.75 -4.88
CA THR A 267 7.81 0.43 -4.37
C THR A 267 7.00 1.11 -5.47
N GLU A 268 7.61 1.34 -6.64
CA GLU A 268 6.94 1.94 -7.81
C GLU A 268 5.77 1.08 -8.30
N ALA A 269 5.94 -0.26 -8.33
CA ALA A 269 4.87 -1.18 -8.70
C ALA A 269 3.71 -1.12 -7.69
N LYS A 270 4.01 -1.06 -6.40
CA LYS A 270 3.00 -0.93 -5.33
C LYS A 270 2.24 0.39 -5.41
N GLU A 271 2.94 1.50 -5.60
CA GLU A 271 2.34 2.84 -5.75
C GLU A 271 1.44 2.91 -6.98
N ARG A 272 1.86 2.29 -8.10
CA ARG A 272 1.05 2.20 -9.32
C ARG A 272 -0.25 1.44 -9.08
N ILE A 273 -0.17 0.26 -8.45
CA ILE A 273 -1.35 -0.55 -8.11
C ILE A 273 -2.29 0.23 -7.18
N GLN A 274 -1.77 0.91 -6.16
CA GLN A 274 -2.58 1.73 -5.25
C GLN A 274 -3.26 2.90 -5.99
N SER A 275 -2.57 3.51 -6.95
CA SER A 275 -3.15 4.58 -7.78
C SER A 275 -4.29 4.06 -8.67
N GLU A 276 -4.12 2.89 -9.29
CA GLU A 276 -5.16 2.26 -10.13
C GLU A 276 -6.39 1.86 -9.28
N LEU A 277 -6.18 1.33 -8.07
CA LEU A 277 -7.26 0.99 -7.13
C LEU A 277 -8.02 2.24 -6.65
N ARG A 278 -7.32 3.36 -6.42
CA ARG A 278 -7.98 4.61 -6.07
C ARG A 278 -8.91 5.10 -7.18
N ILE A 279 -8.46 5.02 -8.43
CA ILE A 279 -9.31 5.37 -9.59
C ILE A 279 -10.53 4.42 -9.65
N ALA A 280 -10.34 3.12 -9.47
CA ALA A 280 -11.44 2.15 -9.42
C ALA A 280 -12.45 2.49 -8.33
N ARG A 281 -11.99 2.90 -7.13
CA ARG A 281 -12.84 3.39 -6.04
C ARG A 281 -13.66 4.61 -6.44
N GLU A 282 -13.05 5.59 -7.06
CA GLU A 282 -13.74 6.81 -7.50
C GLU A 282 -14.84 6.49 -8.51
N ILE A 283 -14.57 5.58 -9.46
CA ILE A 283 -15.56 5.08 -10.42
C ILE A 283 -16.70 4.36 -9.68
N GLN A 284 -16.39 3.43 -8.79
CA GLN A 284 -17.39 2.67 -8.03
C GLN A 284 -18.30 3.59 -7.21
N ILE A 285 -17.72 4.50 -6.43
CA ILE A 285 -18.46 5.46 -5.62
C ILE A 285 -19.33 6.37 -6.51
N SER A 286 -18.88 6.71 -7.72
CA SER A 286 -19.68 7.52 -8.67
C SER A 286 -20.94 6.81 -9.18
N MET A 287 -20.99 5.48 -9.09
CA MET A 287 -22.18 4.70 -9.45
C MET A 287 -23.28 4.75 -8.40
N LEU A 288 -22.95 5.11 -7.15
CA LEU A 288 -23.90 5.20 -6.05
C LEU A 288 -24.54 6.59 -5.99
N PRO A 289 -25.81 6.72 -5.51
CA PRO A 289 -26.38 8.01 -5.21
C PRO A 289 -25.59 8.77 -4.15
N ARG A 290 -25.16 10.01 -4.45
CA ARG A 290 -24.24 10.79 -3.59
C ARG A 290 -24.78 12.16 -3.20
N VAL A 291 -25.81 12.62 -3.90
CA VAL A 291 -26.41 13.94 -3.65
C VAL A 291 -27.62 13.75 -2.73
N PHE A 292 -27.60 14.41 -1.59
CA PHE A 292 -28.67 14.36 -0.60
C PHE A 292 -29.18 15.76 -0.27
N PRO A 293 -30.49 16.00 -0.16
CA PRO A 293 -31.56 15.05 -0.48
C PRO A 293 -31.60 14.72 -1.99
N PRO A 294 -31.81 13.44 -2.37
CA PRO A 294 -31.80 13.04 -3.79
C PRO A 294 -33.03 13.52 -4.57
N PHE A 295 -34.11 13.80 -3.88
CA PHE A 295 -35.38 14.23 -4.44
C PHE A 295 -35.91 15.46 -3.66
N PRO A 296 -35.32 16.66 -3.86
CA PRO A 296 -35.61 17.83 -3.04
C PRO A 296 -37.08 18.32 -3.11
N ASP A 297 -37.77 18.00 -4.19
CA ASP A 297 -39.20 18.37 -4.38
C ASP A 297 -40.18 17.37 -3.77
N ARG A 298 -39.67 16.29 -3.13
CA ARG A 298 -40.50 15.25 -2.51
C ARG A 298 -40.44 15.38 -0.99
N THR A 299 -41.59 15.44 -0.37
CA THR A 299 -41.75 15.59 1.09
C THR A 299 -42.38 14.37 1.74
N GLU A 300 -42.85 13.41 0.94
CA GLU A 300 -43.57 12.21 1.38
C GLU A 300 -42.64 11.23 2.13
N PHE A 301 -41.35 11.36 1.93
CA PHE A 301 -40.33 10.56 2.60
C PHE A 301 -39.04 11.35 2.76
N ASP A 302 -38.16 10.87 3.63
CA ASP A 302 -36.76 11.27 3.74
C ASP A 302 -35.89 10.04 3.60
N ILE A 303 -34.78 10.15 2.84
CA ILE A 303 -33.88 9.04 2.60
C ILE A 303 -32.43 9.51 2.66
N PHE A 304 -31.60 8.76 3.38
CA PHE A 304 -30.17 8.98 3.43
C PHE A 304 -29.44 7.63 3.44
N ALA A 305 -28.24 7.60 2.84
CA ALA A 305 -27.44 6.39 2.76
C ALA A 305 -25.95 6.71 2.84
N VAL A 306 -25.17 5.75 3.30
CA VAL A 306 -23.69 5.80 3.36
C VAL A 306 -23.12 4.42 3.06
N MET A 307 -21.96 4.38 2.42
CA MET A 307 -21.16 3.18 2.22
C MET A 307 -19.70 3.51 2.54
N GLU A 308 -19.10 2.77 3.47
CA GLU A 308 -17.70 2.86 3.87
C GLU A 308 -17.01 1.53 3.51
N PRO A 309 -16.20 1.48 2.45
CA PRO A 309 -15.53 0.26 2.07
C PRO A 309 -14.35 -0.05 3.02
N ALA A 310 -14.19 -1.33 3.38
CA ALA A 310 -13.10 -1.82 4.21
C ALA A 310 -11.74 -1.81 3.49
N LYS A 311 -11.76 -1.88 2.16
CA LYS A 311 -10.59 -1.80 1.28
C LYS A 311 -10.72 -0.63 0.31
N GLU A 312 -9.80 -0.55 -0.63
CA GLU A 312 -9.84 0.47 -1.68
C GLU A 312 -11.12 0.41 -2.51
N VAL A 313 -11.64 -0.79 -2.78
CA VAL A 313 -12.93 -1.03 -3.47
C VAL A 313 -13.70 -2.13 -2.75
N GLY A 314 -15.03 -2.02 -2.71
CA GLY A 314 -15.93 -2.90 -1.96
C GLY A 314 -16.89 -3.72 -2.82
N GLY A 315 -17.55 -4.69 -2.19
CA GLY A 315 -18.66 -5.47 -2.76
C GLY A 315 -20.02 -4.84 -2.55
N ASP A 316 -20.15 -4.04 -1.51
CA ASP A 316 -21.39 -3.42 -1.09
C ASP A 316 -21.93 -2.39 -2.08
N PHE A 317 -23.25 -2.26 -2.11
CA PHE A 317 -23.91 -1.18 -2.84
C PHE A 317 -25.29 -0.86 -2.28
N TYR A 318 -25.75 0.34 -2.60
CA TYR A 318 -27.14 0.73 -2.48
C TYR A 318 -27.57 1.51 -3.72
N ASP A 319 -28.87 1.55 -3.98
CA ASP A 319 -29.46 2.45 -4.97
C ASP A 319 -30.87 2.83 -4.55
N PHE A 320 -31.33 3.99 -4.98
CA PHE A 320 -32.73 4.39 -4.88
C PHE A 320 -33.11 5.28 -6.07
N PHE A 321 -34.26 4.97 -6.65
CA PHE A 321 -34.75 5.65 -7.84
C PHE A 321 -36.27 5.43 -7.98
N PHE A 322 -36.92 6.35 -8.64
CA PHE A 322 -38.31 6.18 -8.96
C PHE A 322 -38.50 5.19 -10.12
N VAL A 323 -39.38 4.21 -9.94
CA VAL A 323 -39.88 3.29 -11.00
C VAL A 323 -40.89 4.00 -11.88
N ASP A 324 -41.75 4.81 -11.25
CA ASP A 324 -42.70 5.75 -11.84
C ASP A 324 -42.94 6.90 -10.86
N ASP A 325 -43.87 7.80 -11.16
CA ASP A 325 -44.11 9.01 -10.35
C ASP A 325 -44.50 8.73 -8.89
N LYS A 326 -44.91 7.50 -8.56
CA LYS A 326 -45.48 7.11 -7.25
C LYS A 326 -44.64 6.05 -6.53
N ARG A 327 -43.80 5.30 -7.24
CA ARG A 327 -43.12 4.14 -6.68
C ARG A 327 -41.59 4.39 -6.60
N LEU A 328 -41.11 4.50 -5.39
CA LEU A 328 -39.67 4.60 -5.08
C LEU A 328 -39.11 3.18 -4.84
N CYS A 329 -38.15 2.78 -5.64
CA CYS A 329 -37.35 1.57 -5.40
C CYS A 329 -36.15 1.91 -4.53
N VAL A 330 -35.89 1.12 -3.49
CA VAL A 330 -34.69 1.16 -2.64
C VAL A 330 -34.09 -0.23 -2.64
N VAL A 331 -32.78 -0.31 -2.87
CA VAL A 331 -32.06 -1.58 -2.90
C VAL A 331 -30.75 -1.45 -2.12
N ILE A 332 -30.40 -2.49 -1.39
CA ILE A 332 -29.09 -2.69 -0.75
C ILE A 332 -28.63 -4.10 -1.08
N GLY A 333 -27.33 -4.29 -1.24
CA GLY A 333 -26.76 -5.60 -1.51
C GLY A 333 -25.30 -5.65 -1.13
N ASP A 334 -24.84 -6.87 -0.87
CA ASP A 334 -23.46 -7.20 -0.57
C ASP A 334 -23.01 -8.39 -1.44
N VAL A 335 -21.88 -8.20 -2.12
CA VAL A 335 -21.28 -9.19 -3.03
C VAL A 335 -20.22 -9.99 -2.30
N SER A 336 -20.29 -11.32 -2.45
CA SER A 336 -19.30 -12.25 -1.93
C SER A 336 -17.87 -11.92 -2.38
N GLY A 337 -16.91 -12.02 -1.46
CA GLY A 337 -15.50 -11.70 -1.71
C GLY A 337 -15.19 -10.22 -1.58
N LYS A 338 -13.97 -9.81 -1.93
CA LYS A 338 -13.48 -8.44 -1.68
C LYS A 338 -12.59 -7.97 -2.82
N GLY A 339 -12.46 -6.65 -2.95
CA GLY A 339 -11.59 -6.01 -3.93
C GLY A 339 -12.21 -5.94 -5.34
N VAL A 340 -11.35 -5.87 -6.37
CA VAL A 340 -11.77 -5.58 -7.74
C VAL A 340 -12.83 -6.55 -8.31
N PRO A 341 -12.73 -7.88 -8.12
CA PRO A 341 -13.77 -8.80 -8.61
C PRO A 341 -15.14 -8.49 -8.00
N ALA A 342 -15.21 -8.26 -6.68
CA ALA A 342 -16.47 -7.94 -6.00
C ALA A 342 -17.05 -6.62 -6.50
N ALA A 343 -16.21 -5.58 -6.68
CA ALA A 343 -16.63 -4.29 -7.22
C ALA A 343 -17.19 -4.37 -8.64
N LEU A 344 -16.62 -5.20 -9.50
CA LEU A 344 -17.14 -5.42 -10.86
C LEU A 344 -18.47 -6.16 -10.84
N PHE A 345 -18.59 -7.21 -10.04
CA PHE A 345 -19.83 -7.97 -9.91
C PHE A 345 -20.95 -7.10 -9.30
N MET A 346 -20.61 -6.24 -8.32
CA MET A 346 -21.51 -5.23 -7.76
C MET A 346 -22.09 -4.32 -8.84
N ALA A 347 -21.27 -3.79 -9.76
CA ALA A 347 -21.72 -2.91 -10.83
C ALA A 347 -22.70 -3.62 -11.78
N ILE A 348 -22.46 -4.89 -12.07
CA ILE A 348 -23.36 -5.74 -12.87
C ILE A 348 -24.68 -5.93 -12.13
N CYS A 349 -24.66 -6.38 -10.86
CA CYS A 349 -25.83 -6.63 -10.05
C CYS A 349 -26.70 -5.39 -9.91
N LYS A 350 -26.12 -4.25 -9.55
CA LYS A 350 -26.79 -2.96 -9.42
C LYS A 350 -27.49 -2.56 -10.72
N THR A 351 -26.80 -2.71 -11.86
CA THR A 351 -27.35 -2.37 -13.17
C THR A 351 -28.53 -3.27 -13.55
N LEU A 352 -28.42 -4.57 -13.34
CA LEU A 352 -29.49 -5.52 -13.62
C LEU A 352 -30.72 -5.27 -12.73
N LEU A 353 -30.51 -5.07 -11.42
CA LEU A 353 -31.61 -4.77 -10.47
C LEU A 353 -32.35 -3.51 -10.90
N LYS A 354 -31.67 -2.44 -11.24
CA LYS A 354 -32.27 -1.20 -11.72
C LYS A 354 -33.06 -1.40 -13.02
N THR A 355 -32.48 -2.12 -13.98
CA THR A 355 -33.10 -2.37 -15.29
C THR A 355 -34.37 -3.18 -15.15
N GLU A 356 -34.37 -4.22 -14.33
CA GLU A 356 -35.59 -5.05 -14.11
C GLU A 356 -36.63 -4.32 -13.26
N ALA A 357 -36.25 -3.51 -12.29
CA ALA A 357 -37.17 -2.70 -11.49
C ALA A 357 -37.92 -1.67 -12.34
N LEU A 358 -37.24 -1.00 -13.28
CA LEU A 358 -37.86 -0.02 -14.21
C LEU A 358 -38.89 -0.63 -15.14
N ARG A 359 -39.01 -1.96 -15.23
CA ARG A 359 -40.08 -2.64 -15.95
C ARG A 359 -41.39 -2.68 -15.14
N GLY A 360 -41.40 -2.21 -13.91
CA GLY A 360 -42.56 -2.17 -13.05
C GLY A 360 -42.99 -3.53 -12.45
N LEU A 361 -42.06 -4.49 -12.43
CA LEU A 361 -42.25 -5.83 -11.88
C LEU A 361 -42.37 -5.81 -10.35
N SER A 362 -42.84 -6.93 -9.78
CA SER A 362 -42.81 -7.10 -8.33
C SER A 362 -41.38 -7.37 -7.83
N PRO A 363 -41.05 -7.04 -6.56
CA PRO A 363 -39.76 -7.32 -5.99
C PRO A 363 -39.25 -8.75 -6.18
N GLY A 364 -40.11 -9.75 -5.94
CA GLY A 364 -39.73 -11.16 -6.14
C GLY A 364 -39.43 -11.48 -7.62
N ASP A 365 -40.26 -11.00 -8.56
CA ASP A 365 -40.00 -11.21 -9.99
C ASP A 365 -38.70 -10.52 -10.46
N ILE A 366 -38.34 -9.37 -9.86
CA ILE A 366 -37.07 -8.68 -10.14
C ILE A 366 -35.91 -9.58 -9.72
N LEU A 367 -35.89 -10.07 -8.48
CA LEU A 367 -34.84 -10.93 -7.98
C LEU A 367 -34.74 -12.24 -8.77
N ASP A 368 -35.88 -12.86 -9.14
CA ASP A 368 -35.94 -14.04 -9.99
C ASP A 368 -35.25 -13.83 -11.35
N ARG A 369 -35.51 -12.70 -12.00
CA ARG A 369 -34.94 -12.39 -13.31
C ARG A 369 -33.45 -12.10 -13.22
N VAL A 370 -33.06 -11.31 -12.22
CA VAL A 370 -31.63 -11.00 -11.99
C VAL A 370 -30.87 -12.28 -11.69
N ASN A 371 -31.36 -13.15 -10.79
CA ASN A 371 -30.75 -14.44 -10.50
C ASN A 371 -30.52 -15.28 -11.77
N ARG A 372 -31.58 -15.44 -12.61
CA ARG A 372 -31.48 -16.16 -13.88
C ARG A 372 -30.49 -15.55 -14.87
N THR A 373 -30.31 -14.23 -14.84
CA THR A 373 -29.35 -13.55 -15.72
C THR A 373 -27.90 -13.70 -15.23
N LEU A 374 -27.67 -13.73 -13.91
CA LEU A 374 -26.32 -13.85 -13.33
C LEU A 374 -25.70 -15.24 -13.49
N ILE A 375 -26.48 -16.31 -13.38
CA ILE A 375 -25.98 -17.68 -13.30
C ILE A 375 -25.18 -18.14 -14.54
N PRO A 376 -25.66 -17.96 -15.80
CA PRO A 376 -25.00 -18.54 -16.97
C PRO A 376 -23.55 -18.09 -17.17
N ASP A 377 -23.22 -16.85 -16.82
CA ASP A 377 -21.90 -16.24 -17.06
C ASP A 377 -21.05 -16.09 -15.78
N ASN A 378 -21.42 -16.83 -14.72
CA ASN A 378 -20.78 -16.75 -13.40
C ASN A 378 -19.80 -17.89 -13.14
N GLU A 379 -18.77 -18.02 -13.96
CA GLU A 379 -17.73 -19.03 -13.80
C GLU A 379 -16.97 -18.94 -12.46
N THR A 380 -16.90 -17.74 -11.88
CA THR A 380 -16.23 -17.48 -10.61
C THR A 380 -17.07 -17.83 -9.39
N MET A 381 -18.31 -18.28 -9.58
CA MET A 381 -19.28 -18.62 -8.54
C MET A 381 -19.50 -17.49 -7.50
N MET A 382 -19.42 -16.24 -7.93
CA MET A 382 -19.72 -15.09 -7.09
C MET A 382 -21.24 -15.01 -6.86
N PHE A 383 -21.63 -14.54 -5.70
CA PHE A 383 -23.03 -14.34 -5.38
C PHE A 383 -23.22 -12.98 -4.70
N VAL A 384 -24.45 -12.55 -4.63
CA VAL A 384 -24.82 -11.30 -3.97
C VAL A 384 -26.03 -11.51 -3.07
N THR A 385 -25.95 -10.98 -1.86
CA THR A 385 -27.12 -10.81 -1.00
C THR A 385 -27.82 -9.51 -1.40
N VAL A 386 -29.15 -9.53 -1.51
CA VAL A 386 -29.93 -8.35 -1.93
C VAL A 386 -31.20 -8.21 -1.12
N PHE A 387 -31.47 -7.02 -0.60
CA PHE A 387 -32.79 -6.62 -0.18
C PHE A 387 -33.33 -5.53 -1.09
N LEU A 388 -34.51 -5.74 -1.68
CA LEU A 388 -35.16 -4.80 -2.58
C LEU A 388 -36.57 -4.45 -2.08
N LEU A 389 -36.80 -3.15 -1.94
CA LEU A 389 -38.07 -2.58 -1.46
C LEU A 389 -38.60 -1.57 -2.48
N ILE A 390 -39.93 -1.59 -2.72
CA ILE A 390 -40.66 -0.59 -3.51
C ILE A 390 -41.70 0.06 -2.62
N LEU A 391 -41.52 1.38 -2.35
CA LEU A 391 -42.46 2.20 -1.59
C LEU A 391 -43.43 2.91 -2.55
N ASN A 392 -44.73 2.78 -2.31
CA ASN A 392 -45.72 3.70 -2.87
C ASN A 392 -45.80 4.94 -1.97
N VAL A 393 -45.29 6.07 -2.45
CA VAL A 393 -45.15 7.31 -1.65
C VAL A 393 -46.46 7.98 -1.30
N GLU A 394 -47.55 7.66 -2.03
CA GLU A 394 -48.91 8.20 -1.73
C GLU A 394 -49.61 7.42 -0.63
N THR A 395 -49.43 6.09 -0.60
CA THR A 395 -50.18 5.20 0.29
C THR A 395 -49.40 4.73 1.50
N GLY A 396 -48.05 4.75 1.43
CA GLY A 396 -47.16 4.13 2.43
C GLY A 396 -47.03 2.60 2.27
N GLU A 397 -47.65 2.00 1.22
CA GLU A 397 -47.44 0.59 0.96
C GLU A 397 -46.02 0.30 0.54
N ILE A 398 -45.31 -0.58 1.26
CA ILE A 398 -44.07 -1.16 0.84
C ILE A 398 -44.27 -2.58 0.36
N ARG A 399 -43.64 -2.91 -0.78
CA ARG A 399 -43.50 -4.25 -1.30
C ARG A 399 -42.04 -4.59 -1.36
N TYR A 400 -41.63 -5.73 -0.82
CA TYR A 400 -40.23 -6.09 -0.73
C TYR A 400 -39.97 -7.57 -0.94
N SER A 401 -38.70 -7.89 -1.23
CA SER A 401 -38.20 -9.25 -1.35
C SER A 401 -36.76 -9.31 -0.84
N ASN A 402 -36.41 -10.41 -0.18
CA ASN A 402 -35.09 -10.65 0.40
C ASN A 402 -34.42 -11.84 -0.30
N GLY A 403 -33.26 -11.61 -0.89
CA GLY A 403 -32.39 -12.61 -1.50
C GLY A 403 -31.13 -12.84 -0.64
N GLY A 404 -31.32 -13.40 0.57
CA GLY A 404 -30.22 -13.79 1.45
C GLY A 404 -29.53 -12.64 2.21
N HIS A 405 -30.10 -11.44 2.19
CA HIS A 405 -29.54 -10.26 2.84
C HIS A 405 -29.98 -10.15 4.32
N PRO A 406 -29.19 -9.52 5.21
CA PRO A 406 -29.65 -9.20 6.56
C PRO A 406 -31.02 -8.51 6.54
N PRO A 407 -32.02 -8.98 7.31
CA PRO A 407 -33.33 -8.40 7.27
C PRO A 407 -33.29 -6.96 7.82
N PRO A 408 -33.95 -5.99 7.13
CA PRO A 408 -34.03 -4.62 7.63
C PRO A 408 -34.77 -4.53 8.97
N LEU A 409 -34.48 -3.43 9.66
CA LEU A 409 -35.18 -3.07 10.89
C LEU A 409 -36.25 -2.00 10.56
N ILE A 410 -37.39 -2.11 11.19
CA ILE A 410 -38.48 -1.14 11.06
C ILE A 410 -38.84 -0.56 12.42
N SER A 411 -39.13 0.74 12.49
CA SER A 411 -39.63 1.35 13.72
C SER A 411 -41.02 0.80 14.05
N ALA A 412 -41.19 0.33 15.29
CA ALA A 412 -42.47 -0.20 15.81
C ALA A 412 -43.04 0.70 16.92
N GLY A 413 -42.67 1.98 16.92
CA GLY A 413 -43.03 3.00 17.90
C GLY A 413 -41.80 3.80 18.36
N PRO A 414 -42.00 4.87 19.15
CA PRO A 414 -40.92 5.69 19.62
C PRO A 414 -39.86 4.90 20.40
N GLY A 415 -38.63 4.87 19.91
CA GLY A 415 -37.52 4.18 20.56
C GLY A 415 -37.48 2.66 20.39
N TRP A 416 -38.29 2.11 19.52
CA TRP A 416 -38.38 0.66 19.33
C TRP A 416 -38.24 0.29 17.87
N PHE A 417 -37.30 -0.60 17.56
CA PHE A 417 -37.11 -1.20 16.25
C PHE A 417 -37.30 -2.71 16.31
N GLU A 418 -37.96 -3.27 15.31
CA GLU A 418 -38.12 -4.71 15.14
C GLU A 418 -37.64 -5.16 13.76
N ILE A 419 -37.36 -6.45 13.60
CA ILE A 419 -37.02 -7.03 12.31
C ILE A 419 -38.23 -6.93 11.38
N LEU A 420 -38.00 -6.45 10.15
CA LEU A 420 -39.04 -6.43 9.12
C LEU A 420 -39.32 -7.87 8.67
N ASP A 421 -40.48 -8.39 9.04
CA ASP A 421 -40.88 -9.78 8.79
C ASP A 421 -40.93 -10.10 7.29
N GLY A 422 -40.60 -11.34 6.92
CA GLY A 422 -40.72 -11.85 5.58
C GLY A 422 -39.80 -13.03 5.30
N PRO A 423 -40.12 -13.85 4.30
CA PRO A 423 -39.29 -14.97 3.94
C PRO A 423 -37.95 -14.47 3.34
N THR A 424 -36.85 -15.00 3.82
CA THR A 424 -35.53 -14.80 3.23
C THR A 424 -35.31 -15.88 2.17
N GLY A 425 -35.07 -15.47 0.92
CA GLY A 425 -34.67 -16.35 -0.16
C GLY A 425 -33.16 -16.65 -0.16
N THR A 426 -32.73 -17.45 -1.14
CA THR A 426 -31.30 -17.72 -1.37
C THR A 426 -30.63 -16.49 -1.98
N VAL A 427 -29.30 -16.36 -1.78
CA VAL A 427 -28.46 -15.36 -2.45
C VAL A 427 -28.57 -15.47 -3.98
N LEU A 428 -28.41 -14.36 -4.70
CA LEU A 428 -28.49 -14.34 -6.16
C LEU A 428 -27.16 -14.74 -6.78
N GLY A 429 -27.22 -15.43 -7.91
CA GLY A 429 -26.05 -15.88 -8.67
C GLY A 429 -25.49 -17.24 -8.24
N ALA A 430 -25.99 -17.84 -7.14
CA ALA A 430 -25.44 -19.10 -6.61
C ALA A 430 -26.24 -20.34 -7.06
N VAL A 431 -27.56 -20.27 -7.09
CA VAL A 431 -28.43 -21.45 -7.30
C VAL A 431 -29.47 -21.16 -8.37
N GLU A 432 -29.57 -22.06 -9.37
CA GLU A 432 -30.56 -22.00 -10.44
C GLU A 432 -31.93 -22.45 -9.92
N GLY A 433 -32.98 -21.85 -10.48
CA GLY A 433 -34.37 -22.25 -10.20
C GLY A 433 -34.93 -21.81 -8.85
N CYS A 434 -34.23 -20.94 -8.12
CA CYS A 434 -34.75 -20.30 -6.92
C CYS A 434 -35.91 -19.36 -7.27
N SER A 435 -36.89 -19.23 -6.38
CA SER A 435 -37.98 -18.26 -6.47
C SER A 435 -37.96 -17.33 -5.26
N TYR A 436 -38.30 -16.06 -5.48
CA TYR A 436 -38.28 -15.03 -4.44
C TYR A 436 -39.69 -14.51 -4.20
N THR A 437 -40.06 -14.45 -2.94
CA THR A 437 -41.43 -14.05 -2.54
C THR A 437 -41.50 -12.54 -2.34
N THR A 438 -42.56 -11.92 -2.88
CA THR A 438 -42.90 -10.52 -2.57
C THR A 438 -43.77 -10.47 -1.33
N THR A 439 -43.35 -9.73 -0.33
CA THR A 439 -44.11 -9.42 0.89
C THR A 439 -44.58 -7.98 0.84
N THR A 440 -45.69 -7.68 1.49
CA THR A 440 -46.30 -6.34 1.55
C THR A 440 -46.54 -5.91 2.99
N ARG A 441 -46.23 -4.66 3.31
CA ARG A 441 -46.52 -4.02 4.60
C ARG A 441 -46.93 -2.57 4.38
N MET A 442 -47.75 -2.04 5.29
CA MET A 442 -48.14 -0.63 5.28
C MET A 442 -47.26 0.14 6.26
N LEU A 443 -46.66 1.22 5.81
CA LEU A 443 -46.02 2.21 6.66
C LEU A 443 -47.01 3.28 7.08
N THR A 444 -46.87 3.76 8.30
CA THR A 444 -47.57 4.94 8.80
C THR A 444 -46.61 6.13 8.83
N PRO A 445 -47.11 7.38 8.70
CA PRO A 445 -46.22 8.56 8.81
C PRO A 445 -45.42 8.56 10.11
N GLY A 446 -44.11 8.68 9.98
CA GLY A 446 -43.14 8.58 11.07
C GLY A 446 -42.43 7.24 11.15
N ASP A 447 -42.87 6.21 10.41
CA ASP A 447 -42.14 4.95 10.35
C ASP A 447 -40.82 5.09 9.60
N ILE A 448 -39.80 4.38 10.08
CA ILE A 448 -38.47 4.34 9.50
C ILE A 448 -38.10 2.89 9.17
N VAL A 449 -37.63 2.65 7.96
CA VAL A 449 -37.00 1.38 7.56
C VAL A 449 -35.51 1.59 7.49
N PHE A 450 -34.76 0.81 8.28
CA PHE A 450 -33.29 0.85 8.33
C PHE A 450 -32.73 -0.43 7.71
N LEU A 451 -31.97 -0.26 6.62
CA LEU A 451 -31.32 -1.34 5.89
C LEU A 451 -29.81 -1.25 6.16
N PHE A 452 -29.15 -2.38 6.28
CA PHE A 452 -27.72 -2.45 6.59
C PHE A 452 -27.09 -3.72 6.05
N THR A 453 -25.78 -3.71 5.80
CA THR A 453 -24.97 -4.89 5.48
C THR A 453 -24.33 -5.47 6.74
N ASP A 454 -23.89 -6.73 6.70
CA ASP A 454 -23.32 -7.46 7.84
C ASP A 454 -22.03 -6.83 8.38
N GLY A 455 -21.26 -6.10 7.53
CA GLY A 455 -20.09 -5.34 7.99
C GLY A 455 -20.39 -4.37 9.13
N MET A 456 -21.66 -3.99 9.33
CA MET A 456 -22.07 -3.19 10.48
C MET A 456 -22.20 -4.02 11.76
N SER A 457 -22.92 -5.14 11.73
CA SER A 457 -23.10 -6.01 12.90
C SER A 457 -21.86 -6.83 13.22
N GLU A 458 -21.02 -7.10 12.23
CA GLU A 458 -19.75 -7.82 12.36
C GLU A 458 -18.54 -6.91 12.63
N ALA A 459 -18.73 -5.59 12.77
CA ALA A 459 -17.67 -4.68 13.20
C ALA A 459 -17.08 -5.13 14.54
N MET A 460 -15.74 -5.22 14.62
CA MET A 460 -15.02 -5.75 15.77
C MET A 460 -14.32 -4.64 16.56
N ASN A 461 -14.24 -4.83 17.88
CA ASN A 461 -13.37 -4.05 18.74
C ASN A 461 -12.00 -4.74 18.94
N ALA A 462 -11.10 -4.11 19.70
CA ALA A 462 -9.77 -4.67 20.00
C ALA A 462 -9.80 -6.02 20.74
N ASP A 463 -10.88 -6.31 21.47
CA ASP A 463 -11.10 -7.57 22.19
C ASP A 463 -11.76 -8.65 21.31
N GLN A 464 -11.91 -8.40 20.00
CA GLN A 464 -12.58 -9.29 19.03
C GLN A 464 -14.07 -9.54 19.31
N GLU A 465 -14.73 -8.66 20.05
CA GLU A 465 -16.17 -8.71 20.20
C GLU A 465 -16.85 -8.06 18.97
N LEU A 466 -17.98 -8.63 18.55
CA LEU A 466 -18.80 -8.08 17.47
C LEU A 466 -19.70 -6.96 17.99
N PHE A 467 -20.00 -5.95 17.14
CA PHE A 467 -21.02 -4.94 17.44
C PHE A 467 -22.38 -5.60 17.67
N SER A 468 -22.74 -6.56 16.87
CA SER A 468 -23.92 -7.43 16.92
C SER A 468 -25.26 -6.73 16.65
N ASP A 469 -26.26 -7.51 16.18
CA ASP A 469 -27.62 -7.03 15.94
C ASP A 469 -28.29 -6.50 17.22
N ALA A 470 -27.97 -7.06 18.38
CA ALA A 470 -28.54 -6.60 19.64
C ALA A 470 -28.09 -5.17 20.00
N ARG A 471 -26.80 -4.85 19.81
CA ARG A 471 -26.29 -3.48 20.01
C ARG A 471 -26.84 -2.54 18.94
N LEU A 472 -26.95 -3.00 17.67
CA LEU A 472 -27.52 -2.24 16.57
C LEU A 472 -28.95 -1.81 16.88
N ILE A 473 -29.83 -2.74 17.26
CA ILE A 473 -31.23 -2.46 17.63
C ILE A 473 -31.30 -1.50 18.82
N SER A 474 -30.46 -1.73 19.83
CA SER A 474 -30.41 -0.87 21.02
C SER A 474 -30.04 0.56 20.67
N ARG A 475 -29.02 0.77 19.83
CA ARG A 475 -28.56 2.10 19.43
C ARG A 475 -29.55 2.82 18.53
N LEU A 476 -30.21 2.12 17.61
CA LEU A 476 -31.31 2.69 16.83
C LEU A 476 -32.45 3.20 17.73
N GLY A 477 -32.77 2.49 18.82
CA GLY A 477 -33.79 2.87 19.77
C GLY A 477 -33.49 4.16 20.56
N GLU A 478 -32.23 4.58 20.67
CA GLU A 478 -31.82 5.81 21.34
C GLU A 478 -32.22 7.07 20.53
N GLU A 479 -32.44 6.92 19.21
CA GLU A 479 -32.64 8.03 18.28
C GLU A 479 -34.09 8.09 17.76
N THR A 480 -34.99 8.59 18.56
CA THR A 480 -36.42 8.73 18.19
C THR A 480 -36.73 10.08 17.57
N GLY A 481 -37.51 10.09 16.48
CA GLY A 481 -38.06 11.32 15.87
C GLY A 481 -37.06 12.16 15.08
N LYS A 482 -35.86 11.62 14.75
CA LYS A 482 -34.87 12.29 13.92
C LYS A 482 -35.03 11.96 12.44
N CYS A 483 -34.41 12.79 11.57
CA CYS A 483 -34.38 12.54 10.13
C CYS A 483 -33.45 11.37 9.77
N ALA A 484 -33.58 10.83 8.56
CA ALA A 484 -32.75 9.73 8.06
C ALA A 484 -31.26 10.02 8.18
N THR A 485 -30.85 11.26 7.92
CA THR A 485 -29.45 11.69 8.01
C THR A 485 -28.90 11.58 9.44
N ASP A 486 -29.66 12.07 10.45
CA ASP A 486 -29.22 12.04 11.84
C ASP A 486 -29.11 10.61 12.36
N LEU A 487 -30.05 9.74 11.97
CA LEU A 487 -30.03 8.33 12.33
C LEU A 487 -28.79 7.63 11.80
N ILE A 488 -28.47 7.78 10.50
CA ILE A 488 -27.26 7.19 9.90
C ILE A 488 -26.00 7.69 10.56
N ARG A 489 -25.87 9.01 10.82
CA ARG A 489 -24.69 9.59 11.48
C ARG A 489 -24.53 9.06 12.91
N HIS A 490 -25.62 8.92 13.65
CA HIS A 490 -25.58 8.33 14.98
C HIS A 490 -25.05 6.91 14.94
N MET A 491 -25.57 6.10 14.01
CA MET A 491 -25.14 4.70 13.86
C MET A 491 -23.68 4.58 13.42
N GLN A 492 -23.21 5.43 12.48
CA GLN A 492 -21.78 5.48 12.13
C GLN A 492 -20.90 5.80 13.36
N ALA A 493 -21.27 6.84 14.12
CA ALA A 493 -20.53 7.20 15.32
C ALA A 493 -20.53 6.08 16.38
N ALA A 494 -21.66 5.37 16.55
CA ALA A 494 -21.76 4.25 17.49
C ALA A 494 -20.85 3.08 17.10
N VAL A 495 -20.79 2.70 15.83
CA VAL A 495 -19.88 1.64 15.35
C VAL A 495 -18.43 2.06 15.43
N GLN A 496 -18.08 3.29 15.03
CA GLN A 496 -16.72 3.83 15.11
C GLN A 496 -16.22 3.88 16.57
N ALA A 497 -17.08 4.34 17.49
CA ALA A 497 -16.74 4.38 18.92
C ALA A 497 -16.55 2.97 19.51
N PHE A 498 -17.31 1.98 19.05
CA PHE A 498 -17.16 0.58 19.47
C PHE A 498 -15.89 -0.05 18.93
N ALA A 499 -15.57 0.20 17.65
CA ALA A 499 -14.38 -0.35 17.01
C ALA A 499 -13.07 0.22 17.57
N ASP A 500 -13.09 1.43 18.16
CA ASP A 500 -11.96 2.10 18.83
C ASP A 500 -10.64 2.03 18.04
N GLY A 501 -10.72 2.35 16.73
CA GLY A 501 -9.58 2.34 15.83
C GLY A 501 -9.21 0.97 15.25
N THR A 502 -9.95 -0.09 15.56
CA THR A 502 -9.79 -1.40 14.89
C THR A 502 -10.18 -1.26 13.41
N PRO A 503 -9.34 -1.71 12.46
CA PRO A 503 -9.67 -1.64 11.04
C PRO A 503 -10.94 -2.43 10.72
N PRO A 504 -11.81 -1.93 9.82
CA PRO A 504 -13.02 -2.63 9.44
C PRO A 504 -12.70 -3.98 8.77
N SER A 505 -13.43 -5.01 9.16
CA SER A 505 -13.32 -6.36 8.59
C SER A 505 -14.04 -6.48 7.25
N ASP A 506 -15.14 -5.77 7.08
CA ASP A 506 -15.97 -5.74 5.86
C ASP A 506 -16.52 -4.35 5.53
N ASP A 507 -17.05 -4.21 4.31
CA ASP A 507 -17.70 -3.00 3.84
C ASP A 507 -18.92 -2.72 4.72
N MET A 508 -19.14 -1.46 5.08
CA MET A 508 -20.26 -1.04 5.93
C MET A 508 -21.21 -0.15 5.14
N THR A 509 -22.40 -0.64 4.87
CA THR A 509 -23.43 0.11 4.14
C THR A 509 -24.70 0.23 4.96
N MET A 510 -25.27 1.44 4.97
CA MET A 510 -26.52 1.74 5.67
C MET A 510 -27.43 2.60 4.80
N VAL A 511 -28.72 2.33 4.85
CA VAL A 511 -29.79 3.15 4.23
C VAL A 511 -30.91 3.34 5.24
N ALA A 512 -31.30 4.58 5.49
CA ALA A 512 -32.49 4.91 6.28
C ALA A 512 -33.55 5.56 5.40
N LEU A 513 -34.76 5.03 5.42
CA LEU A 513 -35.92 5.52 4.71
C LEU A 513 -37.03 5.86 5.73
N ALA A 514 -37.30 7.14 5.93
CA ALA A 514 -38.37 7.61 6.78
C ALA A 514 -39.59 7.99 5.93
N PHE A 515 -40.78 7.44 6.24
CA PHE A 515 -42.02 7.77 5.56
C PHE A 515 -42.72 8.89 6.29
N ASN A 516 -42.97 10.03 5.62
CA ASN A 516 -43.63 11.22 6.19
C ASN A 516 -45.14 11.28 5.90
N GLY A 517 -45.63 10.41 4.98
CA GLY A 517 -46.98 10.47 4.49
C GLY A 517 -47.16 11.41 3.30
N ALA A 518 -48.24 11.23 2.55
CA ALA A 518 -48.55 12.10 1.43
C ALA A 518 -48.63 13.57 1.89
N ALA A 519 -48.03 14.47 1.12
CA ALA A 519 -48.11 15.90 1.39
C ALA A 519 -49.59 16.29 1.56
N ARG A 520 -49.98 16.73 2.75
CA ARG A 520 -51.31 17.33 2.92
C ARG A 520 -51.32 18.58 2.05
N ASN A 521 -52.06 18.53 0.95
CA ASN A 521 -52.43 19.75 0.24
C ASN A 521 -53.08 20.69 1.29
N VAL A 522 -52.31 21.60 1.84
CA VAL A 522 -52.88 22.78 2.51
C VAL A 522 -53.55 23.54 1.39
N SER A 523 -54.80 23.17 1.10
CA SER A 523 -55.68 23.99 0.26
C SER A 523 -55.69 25.37 0.93
N ALA A 524 -55.10 26.35 0.24
CA ALA A 524 -55.31 27.75 0.58
C ALA A 524 -56.83 27.93 0.63
N GLY A 525 -57.35 28.04 1.86
CA GLY A 525 -58.75 28.40 2.08
C GLY A 525 -59.00 29.78 1.48
N PRO A 526 -60.26 30.06 1.10
CA PRO A 526 -60.65 31.20 0.31
C PRO A 526 -60.37 32.54 0.97
#